data_f9a64434386787729d18a058f8572ffc
#
_entry.id   f9a64434386787729d18a058f8572ffc
#
_cell.length_a   1.000
_cell.length_b   1.000
_cell.length_c   1.000
_cell.angle_alpha   90.00
_cell.angle_beta   90.00
_cell.angle_gamma   90.00
#
_symmetry.space_group_name_H-M   'P 1'
#
loop_
_entity.id
_entity.type
_entity.pdbx_description
1 polymer ?
#
loop_
_entity_poly.entity_id
_entity_poly.type
_entity_poly.pdbx_seq_one_letter_code
_entity_poly.pdbx_strand_id
1 'polypeptide(L)'
;DVLTPATEISLDAARKISKHAQLGDLVNVDVKTQAFGRIAAQTAKQVIIQGIREAERGMVFDAFASKEHEILTATVLRILPDTGDMIVRIGGGSDKTDAMLAASEQVHGERYKEGDIVRVYVVEVRRSTRGPQIIVSRTHPGLVKRLFELEVPEIASGAVEVKSIAREAGSRTKIAVHATEENVDPVGACVGPRGGRVGAVVDELHGEKMDIVVWSEDPEKFIASALSPADVVSVTVLPGLTK
;
A
#
# COMPACT_ATOMS: atom_id res chain seq x y z
N ASP A 1 -12.70 -41.46 -20.89
CA ASP A 1 -11.25 -41.45 -20.70
C ASP A 1 -10.93 -40.84 -19.35
N VAL A 2 -9.99 -41.43 -18.61
CA VAL A 2 -9.50 -40.94 -17.33
C VAL A 2 -8.48 -39.86 -17.62
N LEU A 3 -8.77 -38.59 -17.25
CA LEU A 3 -7.89 -37.46 -17.46
C LEU A 3 -6.88 -37.28 -16.29
N THR A 4 -7.32 -37.57 -15.07
CA THR A 4 -6.53 -37.43 -13.87
C THR A 4 -6.53 -38.72 -13.06
N PRO A 5 -5.55 -39.64 -13.30
CA PRO A 5 -5.53 -40.97 -12.66
C PRO A 5 -5.48 -40.97 -11.13
N ALA A 6 -5.10 -39.84 -10.51
CA ALA A 6 -5.05 -39.70 -9.06
C ALA A 6 -6.44 -39.48 -8.42
N THR A 7 -7.40 -38.96 -9.17
CA THR A 7 -8.73 -38.57 -8.66
C THR A 7 -9.87 -39.19 -9.48
N GLU A 8 -9.57 -39.81 -10.59
CA GLU A 8 -10.54 -40.42 -11.52
C GLU A 8 -10.24 -41.88 -11.81
N ILE A 9 -11.29 -42.67 -11.90
CA ILE A 9 -11.19 -44.07 -12.32
C ILE A 9 -12.14 -44.31 -13.50
N SER A 10 -11.83 -45.30 -14.35
CA SER A 10 -12.69 -45.64 -15.45
C SER A 10 -14.04 -46.20 -14.97
N LEU A 11 -15.08 -45.99 -15.74
CA LEU A 11 -16.42 -46.49 -15.40
C LEU A 11 -16.46 -48.02 -15.19
N ASP A 12 -15.64 -48.76 -15.94
CA ASP A 12 -15.52 -50.22 -15.79
C ASP A 12 -14.84 -50.59 -14.47
N ALA A 13 -13.85 -49.80 -14.01
CA ALA A 13 -13.24 -50.01 -12.72
C ALA A 13 -14.18 -49.60 -11.57
N ALA A 14 -14.93 -48.50 -11.75
CA ALA A 14 -15.93 -48.05 -10.78
C ALA A 14 -17.05 -49.07 -10.59
N ARG A 15 -17.51 -49.73 -11.67
CA ARG A 15 -18.56 -50.76 -11.61
C ARG A 15 -18.12 -52.05 -10.94
N LYS A 16 -16.82 -52.32 -10.86
CA LYS A 16 -16.30 -53.44 -10.05
C LYS A 16 -16.42 -53.19 -8.56
N ILE A 17 -16.44 -51.91 -8.14
CA ILE A 17 -16.58 -51.49 -6.75
C ILE A 17 -18.03 -51.24 -6.40
N SER A 18 -18.76 -50.51 -7.26
CA SER A 18 -20.18 -50.22 -7.10
C SER A 18 -20.91 -50.57 -8.41
N LYS A 19 -21.76 -51.63 -8.40
CA LYS A 19 -22.45 -52.17 -9.60
C LYS A 19 -23.33 -51.16 -10.34
N HIS A 20 -23.76 -50.12 -9.67
CA HIS A 20 -24.67 -49.07 -10.19
C HIS A 20 -23.97 -47.76 -10.52
N ALA A 21 -22.64 -47.70 -10.48
CA ALA A 21 -21.90 -46.49 -10.75
C ALA A 21 -22.14 -45.93 -12.14
N GLN A 22 -22.40 -44.63 -12.25
CA GLN A 22 -22.59 -43.86 -13.48
C GLN A 22 -21.46 -42.87 -13.67
N LEU A 23 -21.34 -42.27 -14.86
CA LEU A 23 -20.36 -41.24 -15.15
C LEU A 23 -20.66 -40.00 -14.28
N GLY A 24 -19.65 -39.55 -13.55
CA GLY A 24 -19.72 -38.42 -12.62
C GLY A 24 -20.02 -38.79 -11.17
N ASP A 25 -20.28 -40.07 -10.87
CA ASP A 25 -20.47 -40.53 -9.49
C ASP A 25 -19.15 -40.57 -8.72
N LEU A 26 -19.24 -40.27 -7.40
CA LEU A 26 -18.16 -40.46 -6.46
C LEU A 26 -18.13 -41.91 -5.94
N VAL A 27 -17.01 -42.59 -6.17
CA VAL A 27 -16.79 -43.95 -5.68
C VAL A 27 -15.67 -44.01 -4.66
N ASN A 28 -15.93 -44.53 -3.48
CA ASN A 28 -14.91 -44.72 -2.46
C ASN A 28 -14.03 -45.90 -2.83
N VAL A 29 -12.74 -45.64 -3.00
CA VAL A 29 -11.72 -46.66 -3.29
C VAL A 29 -10.87 -46.88 -2.05
N ASP A 30 -10.87 -48.11 -1.51
CA ASP A 30 -10.02 -48.46 -0.41
C ASP A 30 -8.56 -48.53 -0.88
N VAL A 31 -7.74 -47.60 -0.45
CA VAL A 31 -6.31 -47.57 -0.73
C VAL A 31 -5.60 -48.36 0.35
N LYS A 32 -4.91 -49.43 -0.04
CA LYS A 32 -4.09 -50.21 0.88
C LYS A 32 -2.95 -49.35 1.42
N THR A 33 -3.05 -48.97 2.68
CA THR A 33 -2.10 -48.08 3.39
C THR A 33 -0.71 -48.66 3.59
N GLN A 34 -0.51 -49.95 3.33
CA GLN A 34 0.78 -50.63 3.46
C GLN A 34 1.90 -50.11 2.52
N ALA A 35 1.54 -49.37 1.45
CA ALA A 35 2.48 -48.75 0.52
C ALA A 35 2.95 -47.34 0.92
N PHE A 36 2.39 -46.76 1.98
CA PHE A 36 2.80 -45.45 2.50
C PHE A 36 4.07 -45.63 3.35
N GLY A 37 5.22 -45.72 2.71
CA GLY A 37 6.50 -45.64 3.39
C GLY A 37 6.75 -44.29 4.07
N ARG A 38 7.68 -44.23 5.04
CA ARG A 38 8.07 -43.00 5.76
C ARG A 38 8.34 -41.81 4.82
N ILE A 39 8.93 -42.09 3.64
CA ILE A 39 9.24 -41.05 2.63
C ILE A 39 7.96 -40.43 2.06
N ALA A 40 6.96 -41.24 1.72
CA ALA A 40 5.67 -40.74 1.19
C ALA A 40 4.94 -39.90 2.24
N ALA A 41 4.94 -40.32 3.51
CA ALA A 41 4.34 -39.57 4.62
C ALA A 41 5.06 -38.24 4.87
N GLN A 42 6.38 -38.20 4.79
CA GLN A 42 7.16 -36.96 4.93
C GLN A 42 6.91 -36.02 3.76
N THR A 43 6.86 -36.51 2.52
CA THR A 43 6.58 -35.73 1.33
C THR A 43 5.16 -35.16 1.39
N ALA A 44 4.16 -35.96 1.76
CA ALA A 44 2.79 -35.50 1.93
C ALA A 44 2.70 -34.36 2.98
N LYS A 45 3.37 -34.55 4.14
CA LYS A 45 3.45 -33.49 5.17
C LYS A 45 4.06 -32.20 4.63
N GLN A 46 5.16 -32.29 3.87
CA GLN A 46 5.81 -31.12 3.29
C GLN A 46 4.90 -30.40 2.29
N VAL A 47 4.23 -31.15 1.40
CA VAL A 47 3.30 -30.59 0.41
C VAL A 47 2.12 -29.88 1.09
N ILE A 48 1.55 -30.49 2.15
CA ILE A 48 0.46 -29.89 2.91
C ILE A 48 0.93 -28.59 3.59
N ILE A 49 2.08 -28.60 4.27
CA ILE A 49 2.63 -27.42 4.94
C ILE A 49 2.94 -26.32 3.92
N GLN A 50 3.47 -26.68 2.75
CA GLN A 50 3.74 -25.73 1.69
C GLN A 50 2.45 -25.12 1.15
N GLY A 51 1.41 -25.94 0.91
CA GLY A 51 0.11 -25.46 0.47
C GLY A 51 -0.55 -24.49 1.47
N ILE A 52 -0.48 -24.81 2.76
CA ILE A 52 -0.97 -23.92 3.83
C ILE A 52 -0.21 -22.57 3.80
N ARG A 53 1.12 -22.62 3.76
CA ARG A 53 1.94 -21.39 3.70
C ARG A 53 1.68 -20.56 2.45
N GLU A 54 1.40 -21.19 1.33
CA GLU A 54 1.08 -20.50 0.08
C GLU A 54 -0.30 -19.84 0.15
N ALA A 55 -1.29 -20.50 0.74
CA ALA A 55 -2.61 -19.94 1.01
C ALA A 55 -2.53 -18.75 1.99
N GLU A 56 -1.79 -18.89 3.09
CA GLU A 56 -1.57 -17.79 4.05
C GLU A 56 -0.91 -16.57 3.37
N ARG A 57 0.12 -16.79 2.53
CA ARG A 57 0.76 -15.72 1.75
C ARG A 57 -0.17 -15.06 0.76
N GLY A 58 -1.05 -15.84 0.12
CA GLY A 58 -2.09 -15.33 -0.77
C GLY A 58 -3.05 -14.40 -0.02
N MET A 59 -3.56 -14.83 1.13
CA MET A 59 -4.46 -14.02 1.96
C MET A 59 -3.81 -12.71 2.41
N VAL A 60 -2.56 -12.74 2.86
CA VAL A 60 -1.82 -11.53 3.26
C VAL A 60 -1.63 -10.61 2.05
N PHE A 61 -1.25 -11.15 0.88
CA PHE A 61 -1.13 -10.36 -0.33
C PHE A 61 -2.44 -9.65 -0.68
N ASP A 62 -3.55 -10.38 -0.73
CA ASP A 62 -4.86 -9.83 -1.10
C ASP A 62 -5.34 -8.78 -0.08
N ALA A 63 -5.09 -9.00 1.21
CA ALA A 63 -5.42 -8.05 2.28
C ALA A 63 -4.65 -6.72 2.17
N PHE A 64 -3.40 -6.76 1.69
CA PHE A 64 -2.59 -5.54 1.56
C PHE A 64 -2.60 -4.95 0.15
N ALA A 65 -2.89 -5.71 -0.90
CA ALA A 65 -3.08 -5.19 -2.25
C ALA A 65 -4.21 -4.15 -2.32
N SER A 66 -5.29 -4.35 -1.55
CA SER A 66 -6.37 -3.36 -1.42
C SER A 66 -5.98 -2.10 -0.65
N LYS A 67 -4.84 -2.11 0.03
CA LYS A 67 -4.30 -0.98 0.80
C LYS A 67 -3.13 -0.27 0.11
N GLU A 68 -2.85 -0.62 -1.15
CA GLU A 68 -1.92 0.17 -1.96
C GLU A 68 -2.39 1.62 -2.04
N HIS A 69 -1.43 2.53 -1.94
CA HIS A 69 -1.67 3.98 -1.94
C HIS A 69 -2.42 4.51 -0.71
N GLU A 70 -2.51 3.71 0.38
CA GLU A 70 -3.07 4.13 1.66
C GLU A 70 -1.98 4.39 2.71
N ILE A 71 -2.36 5.10 3.77
CA ILE A 71 -1.52 5.25 4.97
C ILE A 71 -1.84 4.13 5.94
N LEU A 72 -0.79 3.48 6.44
CA LEU A 72 -0.89 2.51 7.51
C LEU A 72 -0.06 2.95 8.72
N THR A 73 -0.57 2.64 9.89
CA THR A 73 0.21 2.74 11.13
C THR A 73 1.12 1.52 11.23
N ALA A 74 2.40 1.77 11.44
CA ALA A 74 3.44 0.77 11.56
C ALA A 74 4.16 0.89 12.91
N THR A 75 4.69 -0.21 13.41
CA THR A 75 5.58 -0.23 14.57
C THR A 75 6.98 -0.61 14.12
N VAL A 76 7.97 0.16 14.47
CA VAL A 76 9.38 -0.14 14.17
C VAL A 76 9.81 -1.36 14.98
N LEU A 77 10.18 -2.45 14.30
CA LEU A 77 10.64 -3.67 14.96
C LEU A 77 12.15 -3.66 15.18
N ARG A 78 12.88 -3.28 14.16
CA ARG A 78 14.36 -3.21 14.20
C ARG A 78 14.88 -2.32 13.08
N ILE A 79 16.06 -1.78 13.31
CA ILE A 79 16.84 -1.03 12.34
C ILE A 79 18.04 -1.89 11.96
N LEU A 80 18.28 -2.07 10.66
CA LEU A 80 19.42 -2.85 10.16
C LEU A 80 20.66 -1.97 10.19
N PRO A 81 21.70 -2.30 10.97
CA PRO A 81 22.85 -1.42 11.17
C PRO A 81 23.69 -1.24 9.89
N ASP A 82 23.70 -2.25 9.01
CA ASP A 82 24.55 -2.24 7.81
C ASP A 82 23.97 -1.37 6.69
N THR A 83 22.63 -1.37 6.52
CA THR A 83 21.96 -0.65 5.42
C THR A 83 21.18 0.57 5.89
N GLY A 84 20.85 0.66 7.18
CA GLY A 84 19.96 1.67 7.73
C GLY A 84 18.47 1.42 7.44
N ASP A 85 18.14 0.32 6.75
CA ASP A 85 16.75 -0.05 6.50
C ASP A 85 16.02 -0.38 7.80
N MET A 86 14.74 -0.07 7.86
CA MET A 86 13.89 -0.41 8.99
C MET A 86 12.92 -1.53 8.62
N ILE A 87 12.81 -2.52 9.49
CA ILE A 87 11.72 -3.48 9.43
C ILE A 87 10.61 -2.94 10.31
N VAL A 88 9.46 -2.72 9.72
CA VAL A 88 8.28 -2.19 10.39
C VAL A 88 7.14 -3.20 10.32
N ARG A 89 6.37 -3.31 11.39
CA ARG A 89 5.18 -4.16 11.44
C ARG A 89 3.96 -3.34 11.14
N ILE A 90 3.19 -3.77 10.14
CA ILE A 90 1.94 -3.16 9.69
C ILE A 90 0.78 -4.13 9.90
N GLY A 91 -0.44 -3.57 9.92
CA GLY A 91 -1.67 -4.33 10.12
C GLY A 91 -2.00 -4.57 11.59
N GLY A 92 -3.16 -5.17 11.84
CA GLY A 92 -3.70 -5.44 13.16
C GLY A 92 -4.30 -6.84 13.25
N GLY A 93 -4.40 -7.39 14.45
CA GLY A 93 -5.02 -8.71 14.67
C GLY A 93 -4.29 -9.84 13.95
N SER A 94 -5.01 -10.58 13.11
CA SER A 94 -4.52 -11.70 12.30
C SER A 94 -3.71 -11.27 11.08
N ASP A 95 -3.85 -10.03 10.64
CA ASP A 95 -3.27 -9.53 9.37
C ASP A 95 -1.94 -8.81 9.58
N LYS A 96 -1.27 -9.07 10.71
CA LYS A 96 0.05 -8.50 11.00
C LYS A 96 1.08 -9.06 10.04
N THR A 97 1.81 -8.17 9.38
CA THR A 97 2.94 -8.55 8.52
C THR A 97 4.07 -7.54 8.65
N ASP A 98 5.26 -7.99 8.28
CA ASP A 98 6.44 -7.13 8.31
C ASP A 98 6.64 -6.51 6.93
N ALA A 99 6.91 -5.21 6.91
CA ALA A 99 7.23 -4.43 5.72
C ALA A 99 8.63 -3.83 5.84
N MET A 100 9.23 -3.50 4.72
CA MET A 100 10.54 -2.86 4.69
C MET A 100 10.39 -1.38 4.34
N LEU A 101 10.86 -0.52 5.24
CA LEU A 101 11.07 0.89 5.01
C LEU A 101 12.56 1.10 4.71
N ALA A 102 12.89 1.10 3.42
CA ALA A 102 14.27 1.26 2.96
C ALA A 102 14.85 2.61 3.42
N ALA A 103 16.17 2.69 3.60
CA ALA A 103 16.84 3.91 4.02
C ALA A 103 16.57 5.09 3.06
N SER A 104 16.45 4.83 1.76
CA SER A 104 16.07 5.82 0.73
C SER A 104 14.64 6.34 0.86
N GLU A 105 13.77 5.58 1.51
CA GLU A 105 12.35 5.91 1.73
C GLU A 105 12.09 6.52 3.11
N GLN A 106 13.15 6.74 3.89
CA GLN A 106 13.12 7.42 5.18
C GLN A 106 13.41 8.90 5.00
N VAL A 107 12.74 9.74 5.77
CA VAL A 107 12.97 11.19 5.74
C VAL A 107 14.26 11.52 6.47
N HIS A 108 15.13 12.24 5.81
CA HIS A 108 16.40 12.66 6.41
C HIS A 108 16.16 13.60 7.60
N GLY A 109 16.65 13.18 8.78
CA GLY A 109 16.44 13.93 10.03
C GLY A 109 15.40 13.33 10.97
N GLU A 110 14.48 12.50 10.49
CA GLU A 110 13.61 11.68 11.36
C GLU A 110 14.44 10.59 12.03
N ARG A 111 14.27 10.43 13.33
CA ARG A 111 14.98 9.40 14.10
C ARG A 111 13.98 8.52 14.82
N TYR A 112 13.98 7.25 14.49
CA TYR A 112 13.13 6.24 15.07
C TYR A 112 13.92 5.24 15.90
N LYS A 113 13.27 4.68 16.92
CA LYS A 113 13.77 3.59 17.75
C LYS A 113 12.85 2.39 17.62
N GLU A 114 13.34 1.23 18.03
CA GLU A 114 12.53 0.04 18.15
C GLU A 114 11.36 0.28 19.11
N GLY A 115 10.16 -0.07 18.67
CA GLY A 115 8.90 0.16 19.39
C GLY A 115 8.18 1.46 19.02
N ASP A 116 8.81 2.38 18.30
CA ASP A 116 8.15 3.61 17.86
C ASP A 116 7.04 3.32 16.87
N ILE A 117 5.99 4.14 16.95
CA ILE A 117 4.85 4.09 16.03
C ILE A 117 5.08 5.14 14.95
N VAL A 118 4.94 4.74 13.69
CA VAL A 118 5.15 5.60 12.53
C VAL A 118 4.03 5.37 11.49
N ARG A 119 3.54 6.44 10.87
CA ARG A 119 2.65 6.34 9.72
C ARG A 119 3.48 6.19 8.45
N VAL A 120 3.13 5.21 7.63
CA VAL A 120 3.82 4.92 6.37
C VAL A 120 2.82 4.84 5.23
N TYR A 121 3.25 5.27 4.05
CA TYR A 121 2.48 5.15 2.81
C TYR A 121 2.85 3.83 2.13
N VAL A 122 1.85 3.05 1.75
CA VAL A 122 2.06 1.81 0.99
C VAL A 122 2.26 2.18 -0.48
N VAL A 123 3.49 2.01 -0.95
CA VAL A 123 3.84 2.32 -2.35
C VAL A 123 3.39 1.20 -3.27
N GLU A 124 3.69 -0.04 -2.90
CA GLU A 124 3.44 -1.21 -3.74
C GLU A 124 3.44 -2.49 -2.91
N VAL A 125 2.62 -3.45 -3.32
CA VAL A 125 2.60 -4.81 -2.78
C VAL A 125 2.98 -5.81 -3.87
N ARG A 126 4.13 -6.46 -3.73
CA ARG A 126 4.69 -7.41 -4.70
C ARG A 126 4.54 -8.85 -4.24
N ARG A 127 4.24 -9.74 -5.16
CA ARG A 127 4.36 -11.18 -4.90
C ARG A 127 5.82 -11.60 -5.02
N SER A 128 6.31 -12.33 -4.01
CA SER A 128 7.65 -12.90 -4.01
C SER A 128 7.58 -14.38 -3.59
N THR A 129 8.57 -15.15 -4.00
CA THR A 129 8.71 -16.58 -3.63
C THR A 129 8.81 -16.80 -2.12
N ARG A 130 9.25 -15.77 -1.38
CA ARG A 130 9.39 -15.83 0.09
C ARG A 130 8.15 -15.31 0.84
N GLY A 131 7.16 -14.77 0.12
CA GLY A 131 5.94 -14.16 0.64
C GLY A 131 5.70 -12.77 0.06
N PRO A 132 4.56 -12.11 0.36
CA PRO A 132 4.28 -10.77 -0.11
C PRO A 132 5.34 -9.80 0.42
N GLN A 133 5.85 -8.95 -0.47
CA GLN A 133 6.78 -7.90 -0.14
C GLN A 133 6.04 -6.57 -0.20
N ILE A 134 5.88 -5.92 0.94
CA ILE A 134 5.18 -4.66 1.06
C ILE A 134 6.23 -3.55 1.16
N ILE A 135 6.21 -2.66 0.19
CA ILE A 135 7.13 -1.53 0.09
C ILE A 135 6.40 -0.31 0.65
N VAL A 136 6.99 0.28 1.66
CA VAL A 136 6.42 1.46 2.32
C VAL A 136 7.40 2.62 2.27
N SER A 137 6.85 3.84 2.30
CA SER A 137 7.63 5.08 2.18
C SER A 137 7.14 6.16 3.14
N ARG A 138 8.08 6.97 3.60
CA ARG A 138 7.82 8.25 4.28
C ARG A 138 8.17 9.46 3.39
N THR A 139 8.90 9.24 2.30
CA THR A 139 9.31 10.30 1.37
C THR A 139 8.31 10.52 0.24
N HIS A 140 7.45 9.54 -0.06
CA HIS A 140 6.53 9.60 -1.19
C HIS A 140 5.50 10.74 -1.04
N PRO A 141 5.23 11.54 -2.09
CA PRO A 141 4.23 12.62 -2.04
C PRO A 141 2.81 12.15 -1.68
N GLY A 142 2.47 10.91 -2.01
CA GLY A 142 1.21 10.28 -1.65
C GLY A 142 0.94 10.23 -0.15
N LEU A 143 2.00 10.20 0.70
CA LEU A 143 1.84 10.30 2.15
C LEU A 143 1.17 11.64 2.52
N VAL A 144 1.66 12.75 1.98
CA VAL A 144 1.10 14.09 2.23
C VAL A 144 -0.33 14.17 1.75
N LYS A 145 -0.61 13.68 0.53
CA LYS A 145 -1.98 13.66 -0.02
C LYS A 145 -2.95 12.95 0.92
N ARG A 146 -2.59 11.76 1.39
CA ARG A 146 -3.44 10.97 2.29
C ARG A 146 -3.58 11.59 3.67
N LEU A 147 -2.55 12.25 4.19
CA LEU A 147 -2.65 12.99 5.44
C LEU A 147 -3.65 14.14 5.33
N PHE A 148 -3.61 14.90 4.23
CA PHE A 148 -4.62 15.94 3.99
C PHE A 148 -6.03 15.36 3.81
N GLU A 149 -6.20 14.22 3.15
CA GLU A 149 -7.51 13.54 3.04
C GLU A 149 -8.06 13.12 4.42
N LEU A 150 -7.20 12.78 5.36
CA LEU A 150 -7.62 12.45 6.73
C LEU A 150 -8.00 13.68 7.56
N GLU A 151 -7.28 14.79 7.40
CA GLU A 151 -7.45 15.98 8.24
C GLU A 151 -8.46 16.99 7.64
N VAL A 152 -8.73 16.93 6.32
CA VAL A 152 -9.56 17.90 5.60
C VAL A 152 -10.81 17.23 5.04
N PRO A 153 -11.97 17.37 5.69
CA PRO A 153 -13.22 16.74 5.23
C PRO A 153 -13.64 17.15 3.82
N GLU A 154 -13.31 18.39 3.40
CA GLU A 154 -13.61 18.91 2.07
C GLU A 154 -12.81 18.18 0.97
N ILE A 155 -11.61 17.68 1.29
CA ILE A 155 -10.84 16.81 0.38
C ILE A 155 -11.46 15.41 0.37
N ALA A 156 -11.80 14.87 1.53
CA ALA A 156 -12.43 13.56 1.63
C ALA A 156 -13.80 13.48 0.93
N SER A 157 -14.57 14.56 0.92
CA SER A 157 -15.85 14.65 0.21
C SER A 157 -15.72 14.95 -1.29
N GLY A 158 -14.52 15.38 -1.75
CA GLY A 158 -14.29 15.81 -3.13
C GLY A 158 -14.66 17.25 -3.43
N ALA A 159 -15.11 18.05 -2.45
CA ALA A 159 -15.36 19.49 -2.62
C ALA A 159 -14.06 20.29 -2.88
N VAL A 160 -12.93 19.77 -2.38
CA VAL A 160 -11.58 20.26 -2.69
C VAL A 160 -10.77 19.11 -3.28
N GLU A 161 -10.09 19.35 -4.38
CA GLU A 161 -9.25 18.38 -5.06
C GLU A 161 -7.78 18.77 -4.96
N VAL A 162 -6.93 17.80 -4.63
CA VAL A 162 -5.48 17.97 -4.69
C VAL A 162 -5.01 17.67 -6.11
N LYS A 163 -4.60 18.69 -6.84
CA LYS A 163 -4.17 18.60 -8.24
C LYS A 163 -2.72 18.19 -8.39
N SER A 164 -1.82 18.70 -7.55
CA SER A 164 -0.41 18.33 -7.60
C SER A 164 0.27 18.56 -6.26
N ILE A 165 1.37 17.82 -6.05
CA ILE A 165 2.23 17.93 -4.89
C ILE A 165 3.68 17.93 -5.35
N ALA A 166 4.44 18.94 -4.92
CA ALA A 166 5.89 19.00 -5.07
C ALA A 166 6.50 18.93 -3.66
N ARG A 167 7.25 17.85 -3.38
CA ARG A 167 7.75 17.56 -2.04
C ARG A 167 9.25 17.37 -2.02
N GLU A 168 9.90 18.07 -1.09
CA GLU A 168 11.24 17.79 -0.60
C GLU A 168 11.11 17.29 0.84
N ALA A 169 11.08 15.96 0.98
CA ALA A 169 10.73 15.31 2.24
C ALA A 169 11.63 15.73 3.40
N GLY A 170 11.00 16.11 4.52
CA GLY A 170 11.69 16.64 5.71
C GLY A 170 12.09 18.12 5.63
N SER A 171 11.88 18.76 4.49
CA SER A 171 12.18 20.17 4.28
C SER A 171 10.91 20.98 4.02
N ARG A 172 10.34 20.81 2.84
CA ARG A 172 9.18 21.60 2.41
C ARG A 172 8.34 20.88 1.37
N THR A 173 7.02 21.05 1.48
CA THR A 173 6.06 20.58 0.48
C THR A 173 5.17 21.72 0.02
N LYS A 174 4.93 21.79 -1.30
CA LYS A 174 3.89 22.60 -1.90
C LYS A 174 2.76 21.71 -2.40
N ILE A 175 1.53 22.05 -2.00
CA ILE A 175 0.33 21.33 -2.41
C ILE A 175 -0.58 22.29 -3.17
N ALA A 176 -0.94 21.94 -4.41
CA ALA A 176 -1.85 22.70 -5.23
C ALA A 176 -3.26 22.11 -5.13
N VAL A 177 -4.20 22.94 -4.70
CA VAL A 177 -5.59 22.57 -4.44
C VAL A 177 -6.56 23.37 -5.31
N HIS A 178 -7.66 22.73 -5.66
CA HIS A 178 -8.72 23.31 -6.47
C HIS A 178 -10.09 23.03 -5.83
N ALA A 179 -10.94 24.04 -5.74
CA ALA A 179 -12.33 23.83 -5.32
C ALA A 179 -13.16 23.36 -6.52
N THR A 180 -13.92 22.29 -6.33
CA THR A 180 -14.88 21.79 -7.33
C THR A 180 -16.23 22.50 -7.23
N GLU A 181 -16.49 23.18 -6.11
CA GLU A 181 -17.70 23.93 -5.80
C GLU A 181 -17.39 25.43 -5.70
N GLU A 182 -18.28 26.29 -6.24
CA GLU A 182 -18.07 27.75 -6.34
C GLU A 182 -17.91 28.48 -4.99
N ASN A 183 -18.45 27.92 -3.91
CA ASN A 183 -18.49 28.58 -2.60
C ASN A 183 -17.46 28.03 -1.59
N VAL A 184 -16.52 27.22 -2.04
CA VAL A 184 -15.49 26.60 -1.18
C VAL A 184 -14.16 27.32 -1.39
N ASP A 185 -13.57 27.82 -0.30
CA ASP A 185 -12.19 28.27 -0.30
C ASP A 185 -11.26 27.06 -0.11
N PRO A 186 -10.54 26.60 -1.14
CA PRO A 186 -9.73 25.38 -1.06
C PRO A 186 -8.51 25.56 -0.15
N VAL A 187 -7.95 26.77 -0.05
CA VAL A 187 -6.82 27.05 0.82
C VAL A 187 -7.27 27.12 2.28
N GLY A 188 -8.34 27.87 2.55
CA GLY A 188 -8.92 27.99 3.88
C GLY A 188 -9.37 26.63 4.44
N ALA A 189 -9.96 25.77 3.60
CA ALA A 189 -10.35 24.41 3.99
C ALA A 189 -9.14 23.57 4.45
N CYS A 190 -8.03 23.62 3.72
CA CYS A 190 -6.81 22.89 4.04
C CYS A 190 -6.06 23.45 5.25
N VAL A 191 -6.05 24.78 5.40
CA VAL A 191 -5.42 25.44 6.57
C VAL A 191 -6.21 25.14 7.84
N GLY A 192 -7.54 25.22 7.75
CA GLY A 192 -8.44 25.01 8.86
C GLY A 192 -8.43 26.12 9.92
N PRO A 193 -9.30 26.01 10.93
CA PRO A 193 -9.38 27.02 12.00
C PRO A 193 -8.03 27.21 12.72
N ARG A 194 -7.51 28.42 12.71
CA ARG A 194 -6.22 28.79 13.32
C ARG A 194 -5.01 27.95 12.82
N GLY A 195 -5.08 27.41 11.60
CA GLY A 195 -4.04 26.55 11.07
C GLY A 195 -4.03 25.11 11.64
N GLY A 196 -5.09 24.69 12.32
CA GLY A 196 -5.12 23.42 13.04
C GLY A 196 -4.99 22.19 12.14
N ARG A 197 -5.60 22.20 10.94
CA ARG A 197 -5.56 21.05 10.03
C ARG A 197 -4.17 20.91 9.38
N VAL A 198 -3.63 21.98 8.81
CA VAL A 198 -2.27 21.96 8.26
C VAL A 198 -1.23 21.71 9.35
N GLY A 199 -1.46 22.23 10.58
CA GLY A 199 -0.61 21.99 11.74
C GLY A 199 -0.52 20.50 12.09
N ALA A 200 -1.65 19.77 12.09
CA ALA A 200 -1.65 18.32 12.34
C ALA A 200 -0.83 17.55 11.30
N VAL A 201 -0.87 17.96 10.03
CA VAL A 201 -0.03 17.35 8.98
C VAL A 201 1.45 17.69 9.19
N VAL A 202 1.77 18.93 9.54
CA VAL A 202 3.14 19.38 9.84
C VAL A 202 3.71 18.62 11.04
N ASP A 203 2.91 18.42 12.07
CA ASP A 203 3.33 17.67 13.28
C ASP A 203 3.60 16.20 12.96
N GLU A 204 2.74 15.55 12.15
CA GLU A 204 2.96 14.18 11.70
C GLU A 204 4.25 14.03 10.88
N LEU A 205 4.61 15.06 10.12
CA LEU A 205 5.82 15.11 9.29
C LEU A 205 7.01 15.77 9.98
N HIS A 206 6.98 15.82 11.32
CA HIS A 206 8.07 16.32 12.17
C HIS A 206 8.57 17.72 11.81
N GLY A 207 7.65 18.60 11.42
CA GLY A 207 7.96 20.02 11.15
C GLY A 207 8.25 20.32 9.67
N GLU A 208 7.96 19.42 8.73
CA GLU A 208 8.05 19.69 7.29
C GLU A 208 7.12 20.85 6.93
N LYS A 209 7.67 21.90 6.30
CA LYS A 209 6.91 23.12 5.96
C LYS A 209 5.91 22.85 4.86
N MET A 210 4.67 23.33 5.04
CA MET A 210 3.58 23.15 4.08
C MET A 210 3.16 24.49 3.48
N ASP A 211 3.21 24.59 2.15
CA ASP A 211 2.64 25.69 1.41
C ASP A 211 1.43 25.21 0.59
N ILE A 212 0.27 25.78 0.84
CA ILE A 212 -0.95 25.45 0.11
C ILE A 212 -1.19 26.56 -0.90
N VAL A 213 -1.29 26.19 -2.18
CA VAL A 213 -1.47 27.15 -3.28
C VAL A 213 -2.72 26.79 -4.09
N VAL A 214 -3.37 27.81 -4.67
CA VAL A 214 -4.51 27.60 -5.56
C VAL A 214 -4.01 27.08 -6.90
N TRP A 215 -4.56 25.97 -7.35
CA TRP A 215 -4.34 25.48 -8.69
C TRP A 215 -5.17 26.26 -9.72
N SER A 216 -4.63 26.46 -10.92
CA SER A 216 -5.31 27.10 -12.04
C SER A 216 -4.98 26.35 -13.34
N GLU A 217 -5.97 26.26 -14.24
CA GLU A 217 -5.75 25.79 -15.61
C GLU A 217 -4.85 26.71 -16.42
N ASP A 218 -4.85 28.01 -16.08
CA ASP A 218 -3.98 29.02 -16.66
C ASP A 218 -2.57 28.83 -16.07
N PRO A 219 -1.57 28.42 -16.88
CA PRO A 219 -0.23 28.13 -16.40
C PRO A 219 0.47 29.37 -15.84
N GLU A 220 0.20 30.58 -16.35
CA GLU A 220 0.81 31.81 -15.85
C GLU A 220 0.33 32.13 -14.44
N LYS A 221 -0.97 31.99 -14.21
CA LYS A 221 -1.57 32.15 -12.87
C LYS A 221 -1.11 31.07 -11.90
N PHE A 222 -1.05 29.82 -12.36
CA PHE A 222 -0.61 28.70 -11.51
C PHE A 222 0.85 28.85 -11.09
N ILE A 223 1.74 29.21 -12.03
CA ILE A 223 3.16 29.46 -11.72
C ILE A 223 3.31 30.62 -10.73
N ALA A 224 2.59 31.73 -10.95
CA ALA A 224 2.60 32.86 -10.02
C ALA A 224 2.16 32.44 -8.61
N SER A 225 1.07 31.66 -8.48
CA SER A 225 0.59 31.12 -7.22
C SER A 225 1.61 30.18 -6.56
N ALA A 226 2.23 29.29 -7.36
CA ALA A 226 3.21 28.32 -6.88
C ALA A 226 4.52 28.96 -6.36
N LEU A 227 4.84 30.15 -6.83
CA LEU A 227 6.01 30.92 -6.37
C LEU A 227 5.78 31.64 -5.03
N SER A 228 4.53 31.69 -4.54
CA SER A 228 4.24 32.24 -3.20
C SER A 228 5.19 31.65 -2.14
N PRO A 229 5.72 32.46 -1.16
CA PRO A 229 5.35 33.83 -0.82
C PRO A 229 6.09 34.94 -1.62
N ALA A 230 6.77 34.61 -2.72
CA ALA A 230 7.43 35.62 -3.54
C ALA A 230 6.38 36.49 -4.29
N ASP A 231 6.62 37.80 -4.32
CA ASP A 231 5.83 38.73 -5.11
C ASP A 231 6.21 38.61 -6.59
N VAL A 232 5.34 38.01 -7.39
CA VAL A 232 5.54 37.80 -8.83
C VAL A 232 4.95 38.95 -9.61
N VAL A 233 5.77 39.69 -10.32
CA VAL A 233 5.33 40.82 -11.14
C VAL A 233 4.64 40.34 -12.41
N SER A 234 5.19 39.37 -13.09
CA SER A 234 4.59 38.75 -14.28
C SER A 234 5.19 37.38 -14.55
N VAL A 235 4.39 36.51 -15.16
CA VAL A 235 4.81 35.22 -15.70
C VAL A 235 4.45 35.23 -17.18
N THR A 236 5.36 34.83 -18.04
CA THR A 236 5.12 34.69 -19.47
C THR A 236 5.54 33.31 -19.93
N VAL A 237 4.62 32.56 -20.50
CA VAL A 237 4.90 31.25 -21.08
C VAL A 237 5.41 31.43 -22.52
N LEU A 238 6.65 31.04 -22.77
CA LEU A 238 7.24 31.13 -24.11
C LEU A 238 6.81 29.92 -24.95
N PRO A 239 6.18 30.13 -26.12
CA PRO A 239 5.76 29.04 -26.98
C PRO A 239 7.00 28.24 -27.48
N GLY A 240 6.94 26.93 -27.34
CA GLY A 240 7.99 26.01 -27.85
C GLY A 240 9.08 25.61 -26.87
N LEU A 241 9.11 26.12 -25.65
CA LEU A 241 10.01 25.68 -24.57
C LEU A 241 9.27 24.78 -23.57
N THR A 242 8.84 23.60 -24.04
CA THR A 242 8.39 22.53 -23.15
C THR A 242 9.60 21.72 -22.73
N LYS A 243 10.21 22.05 -21.61
CA LYS A 243 11.03 21.16 -20.79
C LYS A 243 10.71 21.40 -19.33
#